data_e0ee1aeb07331648e4fa2b06eda137a7
#
_entry.id   e0ee1aeb07331648e4fa2b06eda137a7
#
_cell.length_a   1.000
_cell.length_b   1.000
_cell.length_c   1.000
_cell.angle_alpha   90.00
_cell.angle_beta   90.00
_cell.angle_gamma   90.00
#
_symmetry.space_group_name_H-M   'P 1'
#
loop_
_entity.id
_entity.type
_entity.pdbx_description
1 polymer ?
#
loop_
_entity_poly.entity_id
_entity_poly.type
_entity_poly.pdbx_seq_one_letter_code
_entity_poly.pdbx_strand_id
1 'polypeptide(L)'
;PRADGKLDVGGCVGRRGTFTVIRDDGEGIPFVGTSPLVSGEIAEDLSAYFLTSEQRPTAVALGVKIGTDGTCVGAGGVFLQPLPGAGEETLDFAQRRIADYASVSSVIEREGARRVLADFGAEDVSVRDVRFACHCSRERAASAVLAMGVADARALLAEQGAIRVHCHYCNTEYTFDEDDLRKLFGENP
;
A
#
# COMPACT_ATOMS: atom_id res chain seq x y z
N PRO A 1 12.03 15.11 -7.25
CA PRO A 1 12.92 14.03 -7.69
C PRO A 1 14.32 14.20 -7.10
N ARG A 2 15.03 13.10 -6.88
CA ARG A 2 16.43 13.09 -6.45
C ARG A 2 17.32 13.61 -7.58
N ALA A 3 18.58 13.95 -7.25
CA ALA A 3 19.55 14.44 -8.25
C ALA A 3 19.83 13.42 -9.37
N ASP A 4 19.60 12.14 -9.14
CA ASP A 4 19.70 11.05 -10.11
C ASP A 4 18.43 10.86 -10.98
N GLY A 5 17.44 11.75 -10.87
CA GLY A 5 16.19 11.72 -11.61
C GLY A 5 15.16 10.71 -11.09
N LYS A 6 15.46 9.98 -10.00
CA LYS A 6 14.53 9.04 -9.38
C LYS A 6 13.53 9.75 -8.46
N LEU A 7 12.44 9.06 -8.14
CA LEU A 7 11.51 9.52 -7.11
C LEU A 7 12.21 9.57 -5.76
N ASP A 8 11.98 10.64 -5.02
CA ASP A 8 12.48 10.82 -3.66
C ASP A 8 11.45 10.26 -2.66
N VAL A 9 11.35 8.95 -2.59
CA VAL A 9 10.39 8.26 -1.72
C VAL A 9 10.72 8.53 -0.25
N GLY A 10 11.98 8.38 0.14
CA GLY A 10 12.43 8.67 1.49
C GLY A 10 12.21 10.12 1.92
N GLY A 11 12.38 11.08 1.00
CA GLY A 11 12.06 12.49 1.25
C GLY A 11 10.57 12.76 1.40
N CYS A 12 9.72 11.99 0.71
CA CYS A 12 8.27 12.10 0.80
C CYS A 12 7.71 11.46 2.08
N VAL A 13 8.19 10.26 2.43
CA VAL A 13 7.76 9.52 3.63
C VAL A 13 8.34 10.15 4.90
N GLY A 14 9.57 10.65 4.83
CA GLY A 14 10.33 11.13 5.98
C GLY A 14 11.06 10.01 6.71
N ARG A 15 11.93 10.39 7.65
CA ARG A 15 12.79 9.47 8.40
C ARG A 15 12.39 9.30 9.87
N ARG A 16 11.30 9.95 10.28
CA ARG A 16 10.80 9.91 11.66
C ARG A 16 9.32 9.53 11.63
N GLY A 17 8.98 8.49 12.35
CA GLY A 17 7.62 7.98 12.39
C GLY A 17 7.59 6.49 12.66
N THR A 18 6.42 5.92 12.45
CA THR A 18 6.14 4.51 12.70
C THR A 18 5.69 3.85 11.41
N PHE A 19 6.29 2.72 11.08
CA PHE A 19 5.82 1.81 10.06
C PHE A 19 4.80 0.86 10.69
N THR A 20 3.59 0.83 10.16
CA THR A 20 2.51 0.01 10.70
C THR A 20 2.03 -0.98 9.64
N VAL A 21 1.96 -2.25 10.01
CA VAL A 21 1.38 -3.32 9.19
C VAL A 21 0.11 -3.80 9.85
N ILE A 22 -0.98 -3.75 9.09
CA ILE A 22 -2.29 -4.28 9.51
C ILE A 22 -2.60 -5.49 8.64
N ARG A 23 -2.80 -6.64 9.27
CA ARG A 23 -3.25 -7.87 8.59
C ARG A 23 -4.65 -8.20 9.07
N ASP A 24 -5.57 -8.16 8.13
CA ASP A 24 -7.00 -8.46 8.34
C ASP A 24 -7.35 -9.65 7.44
N ASP A 25 -7.67 -10.78 8.05
CA ASP A 25 -8.14 -12.00 7.37
C ASP A 25 -9.67 -12.05 7.27
N GLY A 26 -10.35 -11.03 7.81
CA GLY A 26 -11.80 -10.96 7.86
C GLY A 26 -12.43 -11.77 9.01
N GLU A 27 -11.60 -12.45 9.82
CA GLU A 27 -12.03 -13.28 10.94
C GLU A 27 -11.54 -12.69 12.28
N GLY A 28 -12.26 -11.69 12.82
CA GLY A 28 -11.98 -11.16 14.14
C GLY A 28 -11.26 -9.83 14.18
N ILE A 29 -10.32 -9.66 15.13
CA ILE A 29 -9.58 -8.41 15.31
C ILE A 29 -8.33 -8.45 14.43
N PRO A 30 -8.11 -7.45 13.55
CA PRO A 30 -6.91 -7.40 12.73
C PRO A 30 -5.62 -7.43 13.55
N PHE A 31 -4.61 -8.16 13.08
CA PHE A 31 -3.28 -8.08 13.65
C PHE A 31 -2.63 -6.75 13.25
N VAL A 32 -2.10 -6.03 14.24
CA VAL A 32 -1.41 -4.75 14.03
C VAL A 32 0.01 -4.87 14.58
N GLY A 33 0.99 -4.78 13.68
CA GLY A 33 2.40 -4.73 14.05
C GLY A 33 3.01 -3.36 13.73
N THR A 34 3.98 -2.91 14.51
CA THR A 34 4.63 -1.62 14.31
C THR A 34 6.14 -1.71 14.48
N SER A 35 6.87 -0.86 13.76
CA SER A 35 8.30 -0.61 13.97
C SER A 35 8.62 0.87 13.72
N PRO A 36 9.70 1.42 14.29
CA PRO A 36 10.18 2.73 13.89
C PRO A 36 10.59 2.74 12.41
N LEU A 37 10.46 3.89 11.74
CA LEU A 37 11.08 4.09 10.44
C LEU A 37 12.61 4.09 10.60
N VAL A 38 13.31 3.47 9.63
CA VAL A 38 14.77 3.41 9.57
C VAL A 38 15.30 4.47 8.60
N SER A 39 14.74 4.51 7.39
CA SER A 39 15.24 5.39 6.33
C SER A 39 14.16 6.18 5.60
N GLY A 40 12.89 5.74 5.68
CA GLY A 40 11.80 6.23 4.84
C GLY A 40 11.75 5.60 3.45
N GLU A 41 12.71 4.74 3.13
CA GLU A 41 12.66 3.89 1.92
C GLU A 41 11.84 2.63 2.24
N ILE A 42 10.73 2.45 1.54
CA ILE A 42 9.71 1.44 1.87
C ILE A 42 10.29 0.02 1.98
N ALA A 43 11.24 -0.35 1.11
CA ALA A 43 11.84 -1.67 1.12
C ALA A 43 12.69 -1.91 2.38
N GLU A 44 13.44 -0.90 2.82
CA GLU A 44 14.27 -0.97 4.02
C GLU A 44 13.41 -1.00 5.28
N ASP A 45 12.42 -0.11 5.36
CA ASP A 45 11.50 -0.05 6.50
C ASP A 45 10.68 -1.33 6.63
N LEU A 46 10.24 -1.92 5.52
CA LEU A 46 9.53 -3.20 5.50
C LEU A 46 10.43 -4.36 5.98
N SER A 47 11.68 -4.40 5.51
CA SER A 47 12.65 -5.40 5.96
C SER A 47 12.93 -5.28 7.46
N ALA A 48 13.11 -4.05 7.95
CA ALA A 48 13.32 -3.75 9.36
C ALA A 48 12.10 -4.17 10.22
N TYR A 49 10.89 -3.91 9.73
CA TYR A 49 9.66 -4.34 10.39
C TYR A 49 9.62 -5.86 10.56
N PHE A 50 9.85 -6.63 9.50
CA PHE A 50 9.82 -8.09 9.59
C PHE A 50 10.89 -8.63 10.55
N LEU A 51 12.07 -8.03 10.54
CA LEU A 51 13.15 -8.44 11.43
C LEU A 51 12.84 -8.12 12.91
N THR A 52 12.35 -6.92 13.19
CA THR A 52 12.20 -6.43 14.57
C THR A 52 10.86 -6.78 15.19
N SER A 53 9.77 -6.71 14.42
CA SER A 53 8.41 -6.96 14.92
C SER A 53 8.00 -8.43 14.78
N GLU A 54 8.35 -9.08 13.67
CA GLU A 54 7.96 -10.47 13.41
C GLU A 54 9.11 -11.48 13.61
N GLN A 55 10.32 -11.01 13.91
CA GLN A 55 11.52 -11.84 14.09
C GLN A 55 11.81 -12.75 12.89
N ARG A 56 11.48 -12.27 11.69
CA ARG A 56 11.66 -12.97 10.43
C ARG A 56 12.65 -12.23 9.56
N PRO A 57 13.85 -12.77 9.32
CA PRO A 57 14.77 -12.21 8.33
C PRO A 57 14.05 -12.12 6.98
N THR A 58 14.07 -10.94 6.37
CA THR A 58 13.36 -10.69 5.12
C THR A 58 14.22 -9.80 4.24
N ALA A 59 14.41 -10.22 2.99
CA ALA A 59 15.07 -9.38 1.98
C ALA A 59 14.02 -8.84 1.01
N VAL A 60 14.02 -7.53 0.81
CA VAL A 60 13.03 -6.82 -0.01
C VAL A 60 13.74 -5.92 -1.01
N ALA A 61 13.34 -6.00 -2.29
CA ALA A 61 13.68 -5.03 -3.30
C ALA A 61 12.38 -4.52 -3.94
N LEU A 62 12.16 -3.22 -3.94
CA LEU A 62 10.99 -2.57 -4.54
C LEU A 62 11.44 -1.56 -5.57
N GLY A 63 10.65 -1.37 -6.62
CA GLY A 63 10.92 -0.37 -7.62
C GLY A 63 9.69 0.08 -8.37
N VAL A 64 9.65 1.38 -8.65
CA VAL A 64 8.67 2.02 -9.53
C VAL A 64 9.43 2.84 -10.56
N LYS A 65 9.05 2.72 -11.81
CA LYS A 65 9.56 3.53 -12.91
C LYS A 65 8.43 4.41 -13.45
N ILE A 66 8.65 5.70 -13.42
CA ILE A 66 7.72 6.70 -13.92
C ILE A 66 8.24 7.24 -15.26
N GLY A 67 7.35 7.30 -16.24
CA GLY A 67 7.62 7.92 -17.54
C GLY A 67 7.70 9.45 -17.45
N THR A 68 8.16 10.07 -18.52
CA THR A 68 8.28 11.54 -18.61
C THR A 68 6.94 12.27 -18.57
N ASP A 69 5.87 11.57 -18.87
CA ASP A 69 4.46 12.02 -18.80
C ASP A 69 3.81 11.80 -17.43
N GLY A 70 4.57 11.28 -16.45
CA GLY A 70 4.08 10.96 -15.11
C GLY A 70 3.37 9.61 -14.98
N THR A 71 3.25 8.84 -16.06
CA THR A 71 2.64 7.50 -16.00
C THR A 71 3.58 6.46 -15.38
N CYS A 72 3.02 5.47 -14.68
CA CYS A 72 3.79 4.33 -14.20
C CYS A 72 4.03 3.36 -15.35
N VAL A 73 5.28 3.24 -15.80
CA VAL A 73 5.68 2.32 -16.88
C VAL A 73 6.15 0.96 -16.36
N GLY A 74 6.50 0.87 -15.09
CA GLY A 74 6.87 -0.40 -14.46
C GLY A 74 6.88 -0.27 -12.94
N ALA A 75 6.26 -1.22 -12.28
CA ALA A 75 6.26 -1.34 -10.84
C ALA A 75 6.36 -2.80 -10.42
N GLY A 76 7.11 -3.07 -9.38
CA GLY A 76 7.21 -4.42 -8.85
C GLY A 76 8.26 -4.55 -7.77
N GLY A 77 8.42 -5.76 -7.30
CA GLY A 77 9.38 -6.05 -6.26
C GLY A 77 9.65 -7.53 -6.10
N VAL A 78 10.64 -7.80 -5.28
CA VAL A 78 11.02 -9.13 -4.81
C VAL A 78 10.94 -9.13 -3.30
N PHE A 79 10.32 -10.15 -2.75
CA PHE A 79 10.18 -10.36 -1.33
C PHE A 79 10.61 -11.80 -1.01
N LEU A 80 11.65 -11.94 -0.22
CA LEU A 80 12.24 -13.24 0.12
C LEU A 80 12.24 -13.44 1.63
N GLN A 81 11.72 -14.57 2.06
CA GLN A 81 11.81 -15.01 3.45
C GLN A 81 12.37 -16.43 3.49
N PRO A 82 13.34 -16.72 4.37
CA PRO A 82 13.82 -18.05 4.55
C PRO A 82 12.74 -18.93 5.20
N LEU A 83 12.68 -20.17 4.77
CA LEU A 83 11.89 -21.18 5.47
C LEU A 83 12.56 -21.55 6.79
N PRO A 84 11.80 -22.05 7.78
CA PRO A 84 12.38 -22.56 9.02
C PRO A 84 13.45 -23.62 8.75
N GLY A 85 14.65 -23.42 9.33
CA GLY A 85 15.79 -24.32 9.12
C GLY A 85 16.64 -24.04 7.88
N ALA A 86 16.39 -22.96 7.15
CA ALA A 86 17.26 -22.53 6.06
C ALA A 86 18.67 -22.25 6.57
N GLY A 87 19.69 -22.81 5.88
CA GLY A 87 21.09 -22.63 6.22
C GLY A 87 21.64 -21.26 5.80
N GLU A 88 22.82 -20.91 6.30
CA GLU A 88 23.50 -19.64 6.00
C GLU A 88 23.76 -19.46 4.49
N GLU A 89 24.07 -20.55 3.76
CA GLU A 89 24.27 -20.48 2.31
C GLU A 89 23.03 -19.97 1.56
N THR A 90 21.82 -20.35 2.01
CA THR A 90 20.54 -19.89 1.45
C THR A 90 20.35 -18.41 1.71
N LEU A 91 20.69 -17.94 2.91
CA LEU A 91 20.60 -16.53 3.29
C LEU A 91 21.58 -15.69 2.48
N ASP A 92 22.82 -16.13 2.36
CA ASP A 92 23.84 -15.48 1.56
C ASP A 92 23.49 -15.44 0.07
N PHE A 93 22.92 -16.50 -0.47
CA PHE A 93 22.41 -16.52 -1.83
C PHE A 93 21.32 -15.47 -2.03
N ALA A 94 20.32 -15.44 -1.14
CA ALA A 94 19.22 -14.49 -1.21
C ALA A 94 19.70 -13.03 -1.13
N GLN A 95 20.64 -12.74 -0.21
CA GLN A 95 21.21 -11.39 -0.07
C GLN A 95 21.98 -10.95 -1.31
N ARG A 96 22.82 -11.80 -1.87
CA ARG A 96 23.56 -11.50 -3.10
C ARG A 96 22.61 -11.27 -4.26
N ARG A 97 21.62 -12.14 -4.43
CA ARG A 97 20.63 -12.00 -5.51
C ARG A 97 19.79 -10.75 -5.39
N ILE A 98 19.32 -10.39 -4.19
CA ILE A 98 18.53 -9.17 -4.00
C ILE A 98 19.35 -7.90 -4.34
N ALA A 99 20.64 -7.90 -4.09
CA ALA A 99 21.51 -6.78 -4.43
C ALA A 99 21.60 -6.55 -5.96
N ASP A 100 21.50 -7.61 -6.77
CA ASP A 100 21.48 -7.52 -8.23
C ASP A 100 20.20 -6.83 -8.74
N TYR A 101 19.15 -6.75 -7.92
CA TYR A 101 17.86 -6.14 -8.22
C TYR A 101 17.72 -4.68 -7.72
N ALA A 102 18.82 -3.95 -7.60
CA ALA A 102 18.78 -2.51 -7.28
C ALA A 102 17.90 -1.68 -8.24
N SER A 103 17.56 -2.23 -9.41
CA SER A 103 16.65 -1.66 -10.40
C SER A 103 15.57 -2.67 -10.83
N VAL A 104 14.89 -3.28 -9.86
CA VAL A 104 13.87 -4.33 -10.09
C VAL A 104 12.76 -3.89 -11.06
N SER A 105 12.32 -2.62 -11.00
CA SER A 105 11.32 -2.08 -11.93
C SER A 105 11.75 -2.14 -13.39
N SER A 106 13.03 -1.92 -13.67
CA SER A 106 13.57 -2.01 -15.04
C SER A 106 13.66 -3.45 -15.54
N VAL A 107 13.92 -4.41 -14.67
CA VAL A 107 13.92 -5.83 -15.03
C VAL A 107 12.48 -6.28 -15.31
N ILE A 108 11.54 -5.94 -14.45
CA ILE A 108 10.13 -6.31 -14.62
C ILE A 108 9.52 -5.67 -15.87
N GLU A 109 9.84 -4.41 -16.16
CA GLU A 109 9.39 -3.72 -17.38
C GLU A 109 9.86 -4.44 -18.65
N ARG A 110 11.15 -4.84 -18.71
CA ARG A 110 11.74 -5.43 -19.93
C ARG A 110 11.45 -6.91 -20.09
N GLU A 111 11.48 -7.65 -19.01
CA GLU A 111 11.55 -9.11 -19.04
C GLU A 111 10.41 -9.80 -18.28
N GLY A 112 9.64 -9.00 -17.52
CA GLY A 112 8.52 -9.49 -16.70
C GLY A 112 8.95 -10.24 -15.43
N ALA A 113 7.98 -10.52 -14.57
CA ALA A 113 8.21 -11.18 -13.27
C ALA A 113 8.75 -12.62 -13.41
N ARG A 114 8.49 -13.31 -14.53
CA ARG A 114 9.01 -14.68 -14.77
C ARG A 114 10.52 -14.74 -14.80
N ARG A 115 11.18 -13.68 -15.31
CA ARG A 115 12.64 -13.59 -15.31
C ARG A 115 13.19 -13.57 -13.89
N VAL A 116 12.59 -12.76 -13.03
CA VAL A 116 12.95 -12.67 -11.61
C VAL A 116 12.85 -14.05 -10.95
N LEU A 117 11.73 -14.75 -11.14
CA LEU A 117 11.53 -16.09 -10.59
C LEU A 117 12.59 -17.09 -11.06
N ALA A 118 12.95 -17.05 -12.34
CA ALA A 118 13.97 -17.91 -12.90
C ALA A 118 15.37 -17.66 -12.28
N ASP A 119 15.72 -16.39 -12.03
CA ASP A 119 17.00 -16.03 -11.44
C ASP A 119 17.13 -16.48 -9.98
N PHE A 120 15.98 -16.63 -9.28
CA PHE A 120 15.92 -17.20 -7.94
C PHE A 120 15.72 -18.73 -7.92
N GLY A 121 15.67 -19.37 -9.09
CA GLY A 121 15.44 -20.82 -9.18
C GLY A 121 14.08 -21.24 -8.59
N ALA A 122 13.05 -20.40 -8.76
CA ALA A 122 11.74 -20.65 -8.17
C ALA A 122 11.08 -21.89 -8.77
N GLU A 123 10.69 -22.81 -7.90
CA GLU A 123 9.84 -23.97 -8.17
C GLU A 123 8.44 -23.69 -7.61
N ASP A 124 7.46 -24.51 -7.94
CA ASP A 124 6.08 -24.41 -7.44
C ASP A 124 5.45 -23.00 -7.55
N VAL A 125 5.58 -22.38 -8.72
CA VAL A 125 5.13 -21.04 -8.98
C VAL A 125 3.62 -20.96 -9.15
N SER A 126 2.95 -20.15 -8.33
CA SER A 126 1.56 -19.76 -8.54
C SER A 126 1.47 -18.31 -9.03
N VAL A 127 0.54 -18.05 -9.94
CA VAL A 127 0.30 -16.72 -10.52
C VAL A 127 -1.10 -16.27 -10.15
N ARG A 128 -1.22 -15.02 -9.71
CA ARG A 128 -2.52 -14.37 -9.45
C ARG A 128 -2.60 -13.08 -10.25
N ASP A 129 -3.77 -12.83 -10.83
CA ASP A 129 -4.04 -11.55 -11.45
C ASP A 129 -4.18 -10.46 -10.39
N VAL A 130 -3.50 -9.34 -10.60
CA VAL A 130 -3.61 -8.17 -9.76
C VAL A 130 -4.37 -7.08 -10.49
N ARG A 131 -5.26 -6.39 -9.77
CA ARG A 131 -6.01 -5.26 -10.30
C ARG A 131 -6.17 -4.17 -9.26
N PHE A 132 -6.25 -2.94 -9.70
CA PHE A 132 -6.69 -1.86 -8.84
C PHE A 132 -8.19 -2.05 -8.54
N ALA A 133 -8.54 -2.30 -7.29
CA ALA A 133 -9.92 -2.49 -6.86
C ALA A 133 -10.15 -1.79 -5.53
N CYS A 134 -11.09 -0.84 -5.53
CA CYS A 134 -11.54 -0.17 -4.33
C CYS A 134 -12.87 -0.77 -3.86
N HIS A 135 -13.00 -0.95 -2.56
CA HIS A 135 -14.24 -1.41 -1.93
C HIS A 135 -15.08 -0.26 -1.37
N CYS A 136 -14.79 1.00 -1.74
CA CYS A 136 -15.64 2.12 -1.36
C CYS A 136 -16.98 2.05 -2.07
N SER A 137 -18.01 2.56 -1.41
CA SER A 137 -19.36 2.67 -1.98
C SER A 137 -20.08 3.89 -1.41
N ARG A 138 -21.19 4.28 -2.04
CA ARG A 138 -22.03 5.36 -1.54
C ARG A 138 -22.56 5.05 -0.14
N GLU A 139 -22.87 3.80 0.16
CA GLU A 139 -23.38 3.36 1.47
C GLU A 139 -22.30 3.52 2.56
N ARG A 140 -21.05 3.19 2.25
CA ARG A 140 -19.92 3.43 3.18
C ARG A 140 -19.66 4.91 3.40
N ALA A 141 -19.76 5.72 2.36
CA ALA A 141 -19.66 7.18 2.48
C ALA A 141 -20.83 7.75 3.29
N ALA A 142 -22.05 7.24 3.07
CA ALA A 142 -23.22 7.61 3.85
C ALA A 142 -23.07 7.27 5.34
N SER A 143 -22.44 6.13 5.67
CA SER A 143 -22.14 5.78 7.06
C SER A 143 -21.24 6.80 7.76
N ALA A 144 -20.31 7.41 7.03
CA ALA A 144 -19.49 8.50 7.57
C ALA A 144 -20.31 9.77 7.85
N VAL A 145 -21.26 10.08 6.95
CA VAL A 145 -22.19 11.21 7.17
C VAL A 145 -23.11 10.95 8.36
N LEU A 146 -23.62 9.73 8.50
CA LEU A 146 -24.45 9.33 9.66
C LEU A 146 -23.67 9.43 10.98
N ALA A 147 -22.39 9.02 10.99
CA ALA A 147 -21.54 9.07 12.17
C ALA A 147 -21.26 10.52 12.67
N MET A 148 -21.34 11.50 11.78
CA MET A 148 -21.22 12.92 12.11
C MET A 148 -22.42 13.42 12.94
N GLY A 149 -23.58 12.81 12.76
CA GLY A 149 -24.83 13.23 13.39
C GLY A 149 -25.58 14.28 12.59
N VAL A 150 -26.90 14.36 12.82
CA VAL A 150 -27.80 15.21 12.02
C VAL A 150 -27.49 16.70 12.13
N ALA A 151 -27.09 17.19 13.32
CA ALA A 151 -26.84 18.62 13.56
C ALA A 151 -25.63 19.10 12.75
N ASP A 152 -24.51 18.36 12.83
CA ASP A 152 -23.26 18.71 12.15
C ASP A 152 -23.40 18.52 10.63
N ALA A 153 -24.08 17.45 10.19
CA ALA A 153 -24.37 17.23 8.78
C ALA A 153 -25.18 18.36 8.16
N ARG A 154 -26.19 18.87 8.86
CA ARG A 154 -26.99 20.01 8.41
C ARG A 154 -26.21 21.32 8.39
N ALA A 155 -25.41 21.57 9.43
CA ALA A 155 -24.56 22.74 9.47
C ALA A 155 -23.58 22.75 8.29
N LEU A 156 -22.93 21.62 8.01
CA LEU A 156 -22.01 21.44 6.88
C LEU A 156 -22.73 21.62 5.53
N LEU A 157 -23.93 21.05 5.38
CA LEU A 157 -24.71 21.22 4.18
C LEU A 157 -25.10 22.69 3.95
N ALA A 158 -25.51 23.41 5.00
CA ALA A 158 -25.87 24.81 4.91
C ALA A 158 -24.66 25.69 4.54
N GLU A 159 -23.47 25.36 5.03
CA GLU A 159 -22.24 26.08 4.74
C GLU A 159 -21.73 25.82 3.32
N GLN A 160 -21.75 24.57 2.87
CA GLN A 160 -21.07 24.14 1.62
C GLN A 160 -22.02 23.84 0.45
N GLY A 161 -23.33 23.80 0.69
CA GLY A 161 -24.36 23.49 -0.30
C GLY A 161 -24.44 21.98 -0.63
N ALA A 162 -23.46 21.19 -0.27
CA ALA A 162 -23.44 19.73 -0.40
C ALA A 162 -22.35 19.14 0.51
N ILE A 163 -22.57 17.95 1.04
CA ILE A 163 -21.53 17.20 1.76
C ILE A 163 -20.77 16.33 0.75
N ARG A 164 -19.45 16.52 0.67
CA ARG A 164 -18.57 15.75 -0.22
C ARG A 164 -17.68 14.83 0.60
N VAL A 165 -17.74 13.54 0.30
CA VAL A 165 -16.91 12.51 0.93
C VAL A 165 -15.99 11.91 -0.13
N HIS A 166 -14.68 12.05 0.06
CA HIS A 166 -13.68 11.51 -0.84
C HIS A 166 -13.12 10.20 -0.30
N CYS A 167 -13.03 9.21 -1.15
CA CYS A 167 -12.30 7.99 -0.84
C CYS A 167 -10.79 8.26 -0.94
N HIS A 168 -10.06 8.17 0.16
CA HIS A 168 -8.61 8.38 0.17
C HIS A 168 -7.82 7.35 -0.64
N TYR A 169 -8.40 6.19 -0.96
CA TYR A 169 -7.73 5.16 -1.75
C TYR A 169 -7.86 5.38 -3.26
N CYS A 170 -9.08 5.64 -3.76
CA CYS A 170 -9.36 5.75 -5.20
C CYS A 170 -9.77 7.16 -5.65
N ASN A 171 -9.85 8.09 -4.71
CA ASN A 171 -10.26 9.49 -4.93
C ASN A 171 -11.68 9.66 -5.55
N THR A 172 -12.52 8.62 -5.46
CA THR A 172 -13.93 8.77 -5.85
C THR A 172 -14.62 9.72 -4.89
N GLU A 173 -15.35 10.70 -5.43
CA GLU A 173 -16.17 11.62 -4.68
C GLU A 173 -17.62 11.12 -4.59
N TYR A 174 -18.18 11.16 -3.40
CA TYR A 174 -19.60 10.92 -3.12
C TYR A 174 -20.20 12.21 -2.57
N THR A 175 -21.22 12.72 -3.25
CA THR A 175 -21.90 13.97 -2.87
C THR A 175 -23.28 13.64 -2.28
N PHE A 176 -23.61 14.30 -1.16
CA PHE A 176 -24.89 14.17 -0.49
C PHE A 176 -25.53 15.55 -0.39
N ASP A 177 -26.78 15.65 -0.84
CA ASP A 177 -27.61 16.84 -0.79
C ASP A 177 -28.65 16.78 0.34
N GLU A 178 -29.54 17.75 0.37
CA GLU A 178 -30.62 17.85 1.37
C GLU A 178 -31.54 16.63 1.35
N ASP A 179 -31.90 16.12 0.16
CA ASP A 179 -32.78 14.97 0.02
C ASP A 179 -32.09 13.69 0.48
N ASP A 180 -30.80 13.56 0.24
CA ASP A 180 -30.00 12.47 0.77
C ASP A 180 -29.96 12.50 2.31
N LEU A 181 -29.74 13.66 2.91
CA LEU A 181 -29.73 13.80 4.38
C LEU A 181 -31.08 13.41 5.00
N ARG A 182 -32.20 13.88 4.42
CA ARG A 182 -33.54 13.48 4.90
C ARG A 182 -33.72 11.98 4.90
N LYS A 183 -33.31 11.30 3.82
CA LYS A 183 -33.38 9.83 3.72
C LYS A 183 -32.46 9.16 4.74
N LEU A 184 -31.23 9.64 4.89
CA LEU A 184 -30.25 9.05 5.80
C LEU A 184 -30.66 9.15 7.27
N PHE A 185 -31.23 10.29 7.69
CA PHE A 185 -31.65 10.51 9.08
C PHE A 185 -33.10 10.19 9.36
N GLY A 186 -33.86 9.63 8.38
CA GLY A 186 -35.22 9.15 8.58
C GLY A 186 -36.26 10.28 8.75
N GLU A 187 -35.98 11.46 8.24
CA GLU A 187 -36.93 12.57 8.26
C GLU A 187 -37.90 12.43 7.09
N ASN A 188 -39.13 12.13 7.42
CA ASN A 188 -40.24 12.15 6.45
C ASN A 188 -40.49 13.60 5.98
N PRO A 189 -40.86 13.81 4.70
CA PRO A 189 -41.17 15.12 4.13
C PRO A 189 -42.37 15.80 4.83
#